data_5a708861554cefa3205dbe46063f0304
#
_entry.id   5a708861554cefa3205dbe46063f0304
#
_cell.length_a   1.000
_cell.length_b   1.000
_cell.length_c   1.000
_cell.angle_alpha   90.00
_cell.angle_beta   90.00
_cell.angle_gamma   90.00
#
_symmetry.space_group_name_H-M   'P 1'
#
loop_
_entity.id
_entity.type
_entity.pdbx_description
1 polymer ?
#
loop_
_entity_poly.entity_id
_entity_poly.type
_entity_poly.pdbx_seq_one_letter_code
_entity_poly.pdbx_strand_id
1 'polypeptide(L)'
;LNLSIDANESLLVVGPSGCGKTSLLRMISGLWEPENGFIEKPKTGDLLFIPQKPYMILGSLREQLCYPTEVDKFSDDHLLSVLNEVNLSSLSARYPNLDIKQDWPRILSLGEQQRLAFARLLLNSPRFVVLDEATSALDIETEKKLYNLLKKRELSMISVGHRPSLKDFHQNILELSGNGNWKLLTAENYNFN
;
A
#
# COMPACT_ATOMS: atom_id res chain seq x y z
N LEU A 1 5.65 -22.34 3.76
CA LEU A 1 6.21 -21.33 2.88
C LEU A 1 7.57 -20.92 3.43
N ASN A 2 8.63 -21.05 2.63
CA ASN A 2 9.94 -20.48 2.90
C ASN A 2 10.22 -19.44 1.82
N LEU A 3 10.31 -18.19 2.19
CA LEU A 3 10.47 -17.06 1.30
C LEU A 3 11.37 -15.99 1.96
N SER A 4 12.30 -15.45 1.20
CA SER A 4 13.06 -14.25 1.56
C SER A 4 12.78 -13.17 0.53
N ILE A 5 12.69 -11.94 0.98
CA ILE A 5 12.51 -10.74 0.14
C ILE A 5 13.58 -9.75 0.58
N ASP A 6 14.51 -9.48 -0.31
CA ASP A 6 15.61 -8.58 -0.04
C ASP A 6 15.22 -7.11 -0.24
N ALA A 7 16.09 -6.20 0.17
CA ALA A 7 15.89 -4.77 -0.05
C ALA A 7 15.78 -4.47 -1.56
N ASN A 8 14.86 -3.58 -1.92
CA ASN A 8 14.53 -3.19 -3.29
C ASN A 8 13.88 -4.30 -4.14
N GLU A 9 13.47 -5.41 -3.53
CA GLU A 9 12.68 -6.43 -4.20
C GLU A 9 11.18 -6.15 -4.10
N SER A 10 10.45 -6.69 -5.07
CA SER A 10 9.00 -6.55 -5.14
C SER A 10 8.34 -7.90 -5.44
N LEU A 11 7.33 -8.22 -4.64
CA LEU A 11 6.57 -9.47 -4.71
C LEU A 11 5.08 -9.18 -4.94
N LEU A 12 4.50 -9.75 -5.97
CA LEU A 12 3.05 -9.79 -6.17
C LEU A 12 2.50 -11.14 -5.70
N VAL A 13 1.56 -11.12 -4.77
CA VAL A 13 0.86 -12.31 -4.28
C VAL A 13 -0.46 -12.44 -5.03
N VAL A 14 -0.64 -13.53 -5.72
CA VAL A 14 -1.82 -13.84 -6.54
C VAL A 14 -2.46 -15.17 -6.12
N GLY A 15 -3.67 -15.42 -6.57
CA GLY A 15 -4.39 -16.67 -6.31
C GLY A 15 -5.89 -16.44 -6.10
N PRO A 16 -6.70 -17.50 -6.03
CA PRO A 16 -8.15 -17.41 -5.90
C PRO A 16 -8.56 -16.72 -4.58
N SER A 17 -9.82 -16.28 -4.53
CA SER A 17 -10.38 -15.74 -3.28
C SER A 17 -10.35 -16.81 -2.18
N GLY A 18 -10.04 -16.40 -0.95
CA GLY A 18 -9.98 -17.30 0.20
C GLY A 18 -8.73 -18.18 0.32
N CYS A 19 -7.76 -18.12 -0.61
CA CYS A 19 -6.53 -18.95 -0.52
C CYS A 19 -5.51 -18.47 0.53
N GLY A 20 -5.78 -17.39 1.27
CA GLY A 20 -4.94 -16.92 2.38
C GLY A 20 -4.05 -15.71 2.09
N LYS A 21 -4.20 -15.01 0.95
CA LYS A 21 -3.37 -13.83 0.59
C LYS A 21 -3.35 -12.76 1.69
N THR A 22 -4.51 -12.28 2.10
CA THR A 22 -4.65 -11.26 3.17
C THR A 22 -4.12 -11.78 4.51
N SER A 23 -4.31 -13.08 4.83
CA SER A 23 -3.76 -13.69 6.05
C SER A 23 -2.24 -13.66 6.04
N LEU A 24 -1.61 -13.99 4.91
CA LEU A 24 -0.15 -13.89 4.74
C LEU A 24 0.32 -12.45 4.94
N LEU A 25 -0.33 -11.46 4.32
CA LEU A 25 0.06 -10.06 4.47
C LEU A 25 -0.09 -9.56 5.91
N ARG A 26 -1.13 -9.99 6.62
CA ARG A 26 -1.33 -9.65 8.05
C ARG A 26 -0.26 -10.24 8.94
N MET A 27 0.20 -11.46 8.67
CA MET A 27 1.32 -12.06 9.38
C MET A 27 2.64 -11.33 9.09
N ILE A 28 2.93 -11.02 7.84
CA ILE A 28 4.13 -10.24 7.45
C ILE A 28 4.12 -8.86 8.12
N SER A 29 2.96 -8.22 8.19
CA SER A 29 2.82 -6.91 8.82
C SER A 29 2.82 -6.95 10.36
N GLY A 30 2.84 -8.15 10.97
CA GLY A 30 2.83 -8.33 12.41
C GLY A 30 1.49 -8.10 13.08
N LEU A 31 0.41 -8.10 12.31
CA LEU A 31 -0.95 -8.03 12.84
C LEU A 31 -1.43 -9.39 13.34
N TRP A 32 -0.86 -10.47 12.82
CA TRP A 32 -1.12 -11.85 13.25
C TRP A 32 0.20 -12.59 13.46
N GLU A 33 0.20 -13.52 14.41
CA GLU A 33 1.32 -14.43 14.62
C GLU A 33 1.15 -15.70 13.77
N PRO A 34 2.23 -16.25 13.19
CA PRO A 34 2.17 -17.52 12.50
C PRO A 34 1.93 -18.67 13.51
N GLU A 35 1.10 -19.62 13.15
CA GLU A 35 0.83 -20.81 13.99
C GLU A 35 2.09 -21.68 14.15
N ASN A 36 2.90 -21.75 13.09
CA ASN A 36 4.18 -22.48 13.09
C ASN A 36 5.22 -21.72 12.27
N GLY A 37 6.49 -21.83 12.67
CA GLY A 37 7.59 -21.12 12.03
C GLY A 37 7.81 -19.72 12.60
N PHE A 38 8.51 -18.88 11.86
CA PHE A 38 8.80 -17.51 12.26
C PHE A 38 8.85 -16.57 11.04
N ILE A 39 8.66 -15.30 11.28
CA ILE A 39 8.79 -14.25 10.28
C ILE A 39 9.77 -13.20 10.81
N GLU A 40 10.91 -13.08 10.14
CA GLU A 40 11.80 -11.95 10.36
C GLU A 40 11.29 -10.75 9.57
N LYS A 41 11.15 -9.61 10.22
CA LYS A 41 10.59 -8.38 9.62
C LYS A 41 11.42 -7.15 9.99
N PRO A 42 11.31 -6.08 9.19
CA PRO A 42 11.96 -4.81 9.50
C PRO A 42 11.54 -4.27 10.86
N LYS A 43 12.34 -3.32 11.38
CA LYS A 43 12.00 -2.60 12.61
C LYS A 43 10.68 -1.87 12.47
N THR A 44 10.02 -1.67 13.61
CA THR A 44 8.81 -0.81 13.67
C THR A 44 9.10 0.56 13.07
N GLY A 45 8.27 1.00 12.14
CA GLY A 45 8.45 2.25 11.38
C GLY A 45 9.06 2.07 9.99
N ASP A 46 9.83 1.00 9.76
CA ASP A 46 10.41 0.70 8.44
C ASP A 46 9.44 -0.06 7.53
N LEU A 47 8.34 -0.56 8.05
CA LEU A 47 7.30 -1.28 7.30
C LEU A 47 5.95 -0.58 7.47
N LEU A 48 5.28 -0.27 6.35
CA LEU A 48 3.93 0.29 6.34
C LEU A 48 2.96 -0.70 5.67
N PHE A 49 1.81 -0.96 6.33
CA PHE A 49 0.72 -1.76 5.78
C PHE A 49 -0.42 -0.87 5.30
N ILE A 50 -0.82 -1.03 4.04
CA ILE A 50 -1.98 -0.36 3.45
C ILE A 50 -3.04 -1.41 3.13
N PRO A 51 -4.14 -1.45 3.89
CA PRO A 51 -5.25 -2.37 3.63
C PRO A 51 -6.11 -1.89 2.46
N GLN A 52 -6.95 -2.77 1.92
CA GLN A 52 -7.92 -2.49 0.87
C GLN A 52 -8.81 -1.29 1.19
N LYS A 53 -9.28 -1.21 2.44
CA LYS A 53 -9.99 -0.04 2.98
C LYS A 53 -9.08 0.66 4.00
N PRO A 54 -8.47 1.80 3.64
CA PRO A 54 -7.56 2.51 4.51
C PRO A 54 -8.24 3.02 5.78
N TYR A 55 -7.50 2.99 6.87
CA TYR A 55 -7.97 3.57 8.13
C TYR A 55 -7.98 5.11 8.03
N MET A 56 -9.12 5.70 8.38
CA MET A 56 -9.28 7.14 8.52
C MET A 56 -9.38 7.49 10.00
N ILE A 57 -8.46 8.33 10.48
CA ILE A 57 -8.48 8.81 11.87
C ILE A 57 -9.52 9.91 12.05
N LEU A 58 -9.92 10.17 13.30
CA LEU A 58 -10.65 11.38 13.63
C LEU A 58 -9.67 12.56 13.66
N GLY A 59 -9.98 13.63 12.94
CA GLY A 59 -9.08 14.78 12.91
C GLY A 59 -9.18 15.61 11.64
N SER A 60 -8.20 16.49 11.48
CA SER A 60 -8.06 17.38 10.32
C SER A 60 -7.49 16.66 9.09
N LEU A 61 -7.54 17.32 7.93
CA LEU A 61 -6.91 16.80 6.71
C LEU A 61 -5.39 16.67 6.89
N ARG A 62 -4.76 17.61 7.60
CA ARG A 62 -3.34 17.56 7.99
C ARG A 62 -3.05 16.29 8.79
N GLU A 63 -3.84 16.03 9.84
CA GLU A 63 -3.68 14.83 10.66
C GLU A 63 -3.89 13.55 9.84
N GLN A 64 -4.84 13.55 8.90
CA GLN A 64 -5.01 12.43 7.96
C GLN A 64 -3.74 12.17 7.14
N LEU A 65 -3.11 13.22 6.63
CA LEU A 65 -1.91 13.10 5.78
C LEU A 65 -0.69 12.65 6.59
N CYS A 66 -0.47 13.26 7.75
CA CYS A 66 0.73 13.01 8.56
C CYS A 66 0.73 11.67 9.27
N TYR A 67 -0.46 11.05 9.52
CA TYR A 67 -0.55 9.80 10.27
C TYR A 67 0.36 8.68 9.69
N PRO A 68 1.09 7.94 10.53
CA PRO A 68 1.16 7.98 12.01
C PRO A 68 2.20 8.97 12.57
N THR A 69 2.80 9.82 11.75
CA THR A 69 3.84 10.79 12.13
C THR A 69 3.20 12.07 12.73
N GLU A 70 4.00 12.86 13.43
CA GLU A 70 3.58 14.13 13.99
C GLU A 70 3.26 15.17 12.91
N VAL A 71 2.25 16.01 13.18
CA VAL A 71 1.71 16.97 12.20
C VAL A 71 2.69 18.08 11.82
N ASP A 72 3.56 18.47 12.75
CA ASP A 72 4.52 19.57 12.57
C ASP A 72 5.76 19.19 11.75
N LYS A 73 5.87 17.91 11.36
CA LYS A 73 7.02 17.41 10.60
C LYS A 73 7.07 17.94 9.17
N PHE A 74 5.92 18.32 8.59
CA PHE A 74 5.81 18.69 7.18
C PHE A 74 5.18 20.06 7.00
N SER A 75 5.75 20.87 6.11
CA SER A 75 5.17 22.15 5.70
C SER A 75 3.91 21.94 4.84
N ASP A 76 3.04 22.96 4.79
CA ASP A 76 1.84 22.96 3.96
C ASP A 76 2.18 22.72 2.49
N ASP A 77 3.19 23.40 1.97
CA ASP A 77 3.63 23.25 0.59
C ASP A 77 4.02 21.80 0.28
N HIS A 78 4.69 21.13 1.21
CA HIS A 78 5.04 19.71 1.03
C HIS A 78 3.81 18.82 1.06
N LEU A 79 2.87 19.04 1.98
CA LEU A 79 1.62 18.28 2.04
C LEU A 79 0.78 18.47 0.76
N LEU A 80 0.67 19.70 0.26
CA LEU A 80 -0.03 20.01 -0.99
C LEU A 80 0.66 19.38 -2.21
N SER A 81 2.00 19.40 -2.26
CA SER A 81 2.77 18.73 -3.31
C SER A 81 2.49 17.23 -3.35
N VAL A 82 2.49 16.57 -2.19
CA VAL A 82 2.21 15.12 -2.10
C VAL A 82 0.78 14.81 -2.50
N LEU A 83 -0.21 15.63 -2.12
CA LEU A 83 -1.59 15.49 -2.60
C LEU A 83 -1.68 15.54 -4.14
N ASN A 84 -0.90 16.42 -4.76
CA ASN A 84 -0.85 16.51 -6.23
C ASN A 84 -0.18 15.26 -6.85
N GLU A 85 0.91 14.76 -6.26
CA GLU A 85 1.58 13.55 -6.72
C GLU A 85 0.63 12.34 -6.78
N VAL A 86 -0.26 12.20 -5.79
CA VAL A 86 -1.23 11.09 -5.71
C VAL A 86 -2.58 11.40 -6.38
N ASN A 87 -2.68 12.42 -7.23
CA ASN A 87 -3.91 12.83 -7.92
C ASN A 87 -5.05 13.23 -6.95
N LEU A 88 -4.74 13.91 -5.85
CA LEU A 88 -5.70 14.47 -4.89
C LEU A 88 -5.72 16.00 -4.85
N SER A 89 -5.26 16.68 -5.87
CA SER A 89 -5.32 18.15 -5.96
C SER A 89 -6.75 18.70 -5.89
N SER A 90 -7.75 17.95 -6.34
CA SER A 90 -9.15 18.32 -6.16
C SER A 90 -9.58 18.33 -4.68
N LEU A 91 -8.94 17.53 -3.82
CA LEU A 91 -9.23 17.52 -2.39
C LEU A 91 -8.71 18.79 -1.73
N SER A 92 -7.47 19.21 -2.02
CA SER A 92 -6.93 20.47 -1.51
C SER A 92 -7.68 21.71 -2.03
N ALA A 93 -8.22 21.66 -3.25
CA ALA A 93 -9.08 22.72 -3.78
C ALA A 93 -10.44 22.78 -3.03
N ARG A 94 -11.03 21.63 -2.67
CA ARG A 94 -12.28 21.59 -1.86
C ARG A 94 -12.04 21.99 -0.40
N TYR A 95 -10.86 21.72 0.13
CA TYR A 95 -10.48 21.96 1.54
C TYR A 95 -9.13 22.67 1.59
N PRO A 96 -9.06 23.97 1.26
CA PRO A 96 -7.83 24.73 1.24
C PRO A 96 -7.19 24.92 2.63
N ASN A 97 -8.00 24.88 3.68
CA ASN A 97 -7.51 24.83 5.05
C ASN A 97 -7.26 23.37 5.46
N LEU A 98 -5.99 22.99 5.58
CA LEU A 98 -5.59 21.64 5.96
C LEU A 98 -5.99 21.25 7.39
N ASP A 99 -6.27 22.25 8.25
CA ASP A 99 -6.65 22.00 9.65
C ASP A 99 -8.16 21.80 9.85
N ILE A 100 -8.92 21.81 8.76
CA ILE A 100 -10.36 21.51 8.81
C ILE A 100 -10.60 20.07 9.26
N LYS A 101 -11.47 19.90 10.24
CA LYS A 101 -11.91 18.59 10.74
C LYS A 101 -13.23 18.20 10.07
N GLN A 102 -13.27 16.98 9.57
CA GLN A 102 -14.43 16.43 8.87
C GLN A 102 -14.60 14.93 9.16
N ASP A 103 -15.78 14.39 8.83
CA ASP A 103 -16.01 12.94 8.81
C ASP A 103 -15.46 12.34 7.51
N TRP A 104 -14.13 12.25 7.43
CA TRP A 104 -13.42 11.84 6.23
C TRP A 104 -13.88 10.49 5.66
N PRO A 105 -14.19 9.45 6.48
CA PRO A 105 -14.74 8.19 5.98
C PRO A 105 -16.01 8.33 5.16
N ARG A 106 -16.85 9.33 5.47
CA ARG A 106 -18.12 9.60 4.76
C ARG A 106 -17.94 10.52 3.57
N ILE A 107 -16.97 11.43 3.63
CA ILE A 107 -16.75 12.45 2.61
C ILE A 107 -15.93 11.92 1.45
N LEU A 108 -14.89 11.11 1.75
CA LEU A 108 -13.98 10.59 0.75
C LEU A 108 -14.52 9.30 0.14
N SER A 109 -14.54 9.21 -1.17
CA SER A 109 -14.72 7.95 -1.89
C SER A 109 -13.62 6.97 -1.53
N LEU A 110 -13.83 5.66 -1.71
CA LEU A 110 -12.81 4.65 -1.45
C LEU A 110 -11.52 4.93 -2.25
N GLY A 111 -11.65 5.36 -3.51
CA GLY A 111 -10.48 5.72 -4.32
C GLY A 111 -9.72 6.93 -3.79
N GLU A 112 -10.41 7.94 -3.23
CA GLU A 112 -9.74 9.06 -2.54
C GLU A 112 -9.05 8.62 -1.24
N GLN A 113 -9.69 7.72 -0.47
CA GLN A 113 -9.08 7.14 0.73
C GLN A 113 -7.82 6.33 0.39
N GLN A 114 -7.85 5.53 -0.70
CA GLN A 114 -6.70 4.77 -1.17
C GLN A 114 -5.56 5.71 -1.59
N ARG A 115 -5.83 6.75 -2.38
CA ARG A 115 -4.81 7.76 -2.75
C ARG A 115 -4.25 8.49 -1.52
N LEU A 116 -5.10 8.80 -0.53
CA LEU A 116 -4.64 9.41 0.72
C LEU A 116 -3.69 8.48 1.51
N ALA A 117 -3.94 7.17 1.49
CA ALA A 117 -3.03 6.19 2.08
C ALA A 117 -1.67 6.14 1.36
N PHE A 118 -1.65 6.30 0.04
CA PHE A 118 -0.40 6.47 -0.70
C PHE A 118 0.29 7.79 -0.36
N ALA A 119 -0.44 8.89 -0.15
CA ALA A 119 0.15 10.15 0.33
C ALA A 119 0.85 9.95 1.69
N ARG A 120 0.22 9.24 2.63
CA ARG A 120 0.84 8.87 3.92
C ARG A 120 2.13 8.07 3.72
N LEU A 121 2.12 7.11 2.79
CA LEU A 121 3.29 6.31 2.47
C LEU A 121 4.44 7.19 1.96
N LEU A 122 4.13 8.10 1.04
CA LEU A 122 5.14 9.02 0.48
C LEU A 122 5.74 9.94 1.54
N LEU A 123 4.93 10.42 2.48
CA LEU A 123 5.38 11.29 3.59
C LEU A 123 6.22 10.53 4.61
N ASN A 124 5.83 9.31 4.96
CA ASN A 124 6.53 8.51 5.98
C ASN A 124 7.78 7.82 5.43
N SER A 125 7.89 7.63 4.12
CA SER A 125 9.04 7.02 3.42
C SER A 125 9.58 5.75 4.09
N PRO A 126 8.73 4.71 4.31
CA PRO A 126 9.18 3.44 4.87
C PRO A 126 10.13 2.74 3.91
N ARG A 127 10.90 1.76 4.38
CA ARG A 127 11.75 0.92 3.51
C ARG A 127 10.96 -0.19 2.84
N PHE A 128 9.92 -0.68 3.51
CA PHE A 128 9.05 -1.78 3.06
C PHE A 128 7.59 -1.35 3.10
N VAL A 129 6.84 -1.76 2.11
CA VAL A 129 5.40 -1.53 2.06
C VAL A 129 4.66 -2.82 1.74
N VAL A 130 3.55 -3.04 2.45
CA VAL A 130 2.62 -4.15 2.20
C VAL A 130 1.30 -3.57 1.75
N LEU A 131 0.84 -3.96 0.56
CA LEU A 131 -0.33 -3.42 -0.13
C LEU A 131 -1.39 -4.53 -0.31
N ASP A 132 -2.46 -4.49 0.46
CA ASP A 132 -3.56 -5.45 0.36
C ASP A 132 -4.69 -4.86 -0.50
N GLU A 133 -4.69 -5.14 -1.80
CA GLU A 133 -5.64 -4.60 -2.79
C GLU A 133 -5.79 -3.06 -2.70
N ALA A 134 -4.71 -2.38 -2.37
CA ALA A 134 -4.68 -0.96 -2.00
C ALA A 134 -5.04 0.00 -3.14
N THR A 135 -5.19 -0.50 -4.37
CA THR A 135 -5.58 0.27 -5.58
C THR A 135 -6.86 -0.25 -6.23
N SER A 136 -7.60 -1.14 -5.55
CA SER A 136 -8.77 -1.82 -6.12
C SER A 136 -9.89 -0.87 -6.59
N ALA A 137 -10.03 0.30 -5.98
CA ALA A 137 -11.03 1.33 -6.33
C ALA A 137 -10.50 2.41 -7.29
N LEU A 138 -9.29 2.25 -7.82
CA LEU A 138 -8.67 3.20 -8.74
C LEU A 138 -8.80 2.73 -10.19
N ASP A 139 -8.78 3.68 -11.13
CA ASP A 139 -8.57 3.37 -12.53
C ASP A 139 -7.12 2.92 -12.80
N ILE A 140 -6.89 2.27 -13.95
CA ILE A 140 -5.60 1.68 -14.30
C ILE A 140 -4.49 2.74 -14.42
N GLU A 141 -4.80 3.93 -14.92
CA GLU A 141 -3.80 5.00 -15.09
C GLU A 141 -3.33 5.54 -13.74
N THR A 142 -4.27 5.80 -12.85
CA THR A 142 -3.96 6.22 -11.47
C THR A 142 -3.19 5.13 -10.73
N GLU A 143 -3.58 3.86 -10.84
CA GLU A 143 -2.84 2.72 -10.27
C GLU A 143 -1.40 2.70 -10.76
N LYS A 144 -1.18 2.75 -12.09
CA LYS A 144 0.16 2.77 -12.68
C LYS A 144 1.00 3.94 -12.19
N LYS A 145 0.39 5.13 -12.08
CA LYS A 145 1.08 6.32 -11.56
C LYS A 145 1.57 6.09 -10.13
N LEU A 146 0.71 5.56 -9.25
CA LEU A 146 1.07 5.32 -7.85
C LEU A 146 2.18 4.26 -7.72
N TYR A 147 2.10 3.14 -8.42
CA TYR A 147 3.16 2.12 -8.41
C TYR A 147 4.48 2.64 -8.98
N ASN A 148 4.44 3.50 -10.00
CA ASN A 148 5.64 4.17 -10.51
C ASN A 148 6.27 5.10 -9.46
N LEU A 149 5.48 5.78 -8.63
CA LEU A 149 6.01 6.58 -7.52
C LEU A 149 6.73 5.72 -6.50
N LEU A 150 6.20 4.52 -6.17
CA LEU A 150 6.87 3.59 -5.26
C LEU A 150 8.19 3.07 -5.86
N LYS A 151 8.16 2.69 -7.14
CA LYS A 151 9.35 2.20 -7.86
C LYS A 151 10.46 3.24 -7.93
N LYS A 152 10.12 4.51 -8.18
CA LYS A 152 11.08 5.63 -8.19
C LYS A 152 11.73 5.88 -6.82
N ARG A 153 11.09 5.48 -5.74
CA ARG A 153 11.60 5.62 -4.37
C ARG A 153 12.35 4.37 -3.89
N GLU A 154 12.54 3.38 -4.77
CA GLU A 154 13.26 2.13 -4.49
C GLU A 154 12.73 1.39 -3.25
N LEU A 155 11.41 1.44 -3.04
CA LEU A 155 10.76 0.77 -1.92
C LEU A 155 10.63 -0.73 -2.20
N SER A 156 10.96 -1.55 -1.22
CA SER A 156 10.59 -2.97 -1.26
C SER A 156 9.09 -3.08 -1.06
N MET A 157 8.38 -3.82 -1.93
CA MET A 157 6.94 -3.92 -1.86
C MET A 157 6.42 -5.34 -1.97
N ILE A 158 5.42 -5.64 -1.15
CA ILE A 158 4.63 -6.86 -1.24
C ILE A 158 3.20 -6.45 -1.51
N SER A 159 2.64 -6.85 -2.64
CA SER A 159 1.29 -6.47 -3.04
C SER A 159 0.39 -7.69 -3.20
N VAL A 160 -0.87 -7.58 -2.82
CA VAL A 160 -1.95 -8.44 -3.29
C VAL A 160 -2.75 -7.67 -4.31
N GLY A 161 -3.05 -8.31 -5.43
CA GLY A 161 -3.91 -7.73 -6.47
C GLY A 161 -4.29 -8.75 -7.53
N HIS A 162 -5.34 -8.41 -8.28
CA HIS A 162 -5.90 -9.28 -9.32
C HIS A 162 -5.71 -8.74 -10.73
N ARG A 163 -5.20 -7.51 -10.87
CA ARG A 163 -5.02 -6.88 -12.18
C ARG A 163 -3.71 -7.29 -12.82
N PRO A 164 -3.72 -7.73 -14.09
CA PRO A 164 -2.51 -8.07 -14.83
C PRO A 164 -1.49 -6.94 -14.92
N SER A 165 -1.94 -5.67 -14.90
CA SER A 165 -1.10 -4.48 -14.91
C SER A 165 -0.10 -4.40 -13.75
N LEU A 166 -0.39 -5.04 -12.63
CA LEU A 166 0.50 -5.06 -11.46
C LEU A 166 1.78 -5.86 -11.70
N LYS A 167 1.77 -6.79 -12.65
CA LYS A 167 2.95 -7.59 -13.04
C LYS A 167 4.14 -6.70 -13.40
N ASP A 168 3.90 -5.57 -14.08
CA ASP A 168 4.94 -4.68 -14.58
C ASP A 168 5.73 -3.96 -13.46
N PHE A 169 5.19 -4.00 -12.24
CA PHE A 169 5.77 -3.34 -11.07
C PHE A 169 6.45 -4.30 -10.10
N HIS A 170 6.40 -5.62 -10.37
CA HIS A 170 6.95 -6.63 -9.48
C HIS A 170 7.95 -7.51 -10.20
N GLN A 171 9.01 -7.91 -9.49
CA GLN A 171 10.03 -8.82 -10.01
C GLN A 171 9.61 -10.28 -9.85
N ASN A 172 8.96 -10.59 -8.72
CA ASN A 172 8.56 -11.94 -8.36
C ASN A 172 7.04 -12.03 -8.14
N ILE A 173 6.48 -13.21 -8.40
CA ILE A 173 5.07 -13.51 -8.19
C ILE A 173 4.98 -14.76 -7.31
N LEU A 174 4.29 -14.64 -6.18
CA LEU A 174 3.90 -15.75 -5.32
C LEU A 174 2.47 -16.15 -5.65
N GLU A 175 2.30 -17.28 -6.30
CA GLU A 175 0.99 -17.85 -6.58
C GLU A 175 0.57 -18.78 -5.43
N LEU A 176 -0.53 -18.46 -4.77
CA LEU A 176 -1.16 -19.28 -3.74
C LEU A 176 -2.33 -20.04 -4.37
N SER A 177 -2.27 -21.38 -4.40
CA SER A 177 -3.31 -22.22 -5.00
C SER A 177 -4.31 -22.78 -3.97
N GLY A 178 -4.16 -22.41 -2.70
CA GLY A 178 -4.95 -22.98 -1.59
C GLY A 178 -4.37 -24.31 -1.06
N ASN A 179 -4.93 -24.80 0.04
CA ASN A 179 -4.50 -26.03 0.72
C ASN A 179 -2.98 -26.09 1.03
N GLY A 180 -2.36 -24.94 1.31
CA GLY A 180 -0.93 -24.83 1.57
C GLY A 180 -0.03 -24.91 0.33
N ASN A 181 -0.56 -25.06 -0.87
CA ASN A 181 0.21 -25.09 -2.10
C ASN A 181 0.56 -23.67 -2.58
N TRP A 182 1.80 -23.53 -3.01
CA TRP A 182 2.32 -22.24 -3.51
C TRP A 182 3.41 -22.46 -4.56
N LYS A 183 3.61 -21.45 -5.40
CA LYS A 183 4.72 -21.38 -6.35
C LYS A 183 5.31 -19.96 -6.34
N LEU A 184 6.62 -19.87 -6.44
CA LEU A 184 7.32 -18.61 -6.65
C LEU A 184 7.86 -18.59 -8.08
N LEU A 185 7.54 -17.55 -8.82
CA LEU A 185 7.90 -17.36 -10.23
C LEU A 185 8.46 -15.96 -10.42
N THR A 186 9.29 -15.76 -11.41
CA THR A 186 9.61 -14.39 -11.87
C THR A 186 8.39 -13.80 -12.59
N ALA A 187 8.22 -12.49 -12.51
CA ALA A 187 7.12 -11.83 -13.19
C ALA A 187 7.10 -12.13 -14.70
N GLU A 188 8.27 -12.23 -15.35
CA GLU A 188 8.38 -12.54 -16.77
C GLU A 188 7.74 -13.89 -17.14
N ASN A 189 7.89 -14.89 -16.28
CA ASN A 189 7.42 -16.25 -16.50
C ASN A 189 5.97 -16.51 -16.06
N TYR A 190 5.31 -15.53 -15.43
CA TYR A 190 3.94 -15.66 -14.99
C TYR A 190 2.95 -15.15 -16.05
N ASN A 191 1.92 -15.93 -16.34
CA ASN A 191 0.81 -15.54 -17.19
C ASN A 191 -0.48 -15.49 -16.37
N PHE A 192 -1.16 -14.34 -16.38
CA PHE A 192 -2.51 -14.24 -15.83
C PHE A 192 -3.48 -15.01 -16.73
N ASN A 193 -4.18 -15.98 -16.15
CA ASN A 193 -5.27 -16.72 -16.82
C ASN A 193 -6.58 -15.95 -16.74
#